data_0cf920a33c2b4bd8c25c2264f01da115
#
_entry.id   0cf920a33c2b4bd8c25c2264f01da115
#
_cell.length_a   1.000
_cell.length_b   1.000
_cell.length_c   1.000
_cell.angle_alpha   90.00
_cell.angle_beta   90.00
_cell.angle_gamma   90.00
#
_symmetry.space_group_name_H-M   'P 1'
#
loop_
_entity.id
_entity.type
_entity.pdbx_description
1 polymer ?
#
loop_
_entity_poly.entity_id
_entity_poly.type
_entity_poly.pdbx_seq_one_letter_code
_entity_poly.pdbx_strand_id
1 'polypeptide(L)' 'MFILKHGTKEDKPFLKSVVVTVTGIDISFSDENKALRFASRGSAIQVGRALRSSFGNFYPVEVP' A
#
# COMPACT_ATOMS: atom_id res chain seq x y z
N MET A 1 -1.88 14.03 -2.13
CA MET A 1 -1.37 12.79 -1.50
C MET A 1 -1.93 11.56 -2.15
N PHE A 2 -1.22 10.46 -2.06
CA PHE A 2 -1.64 9.19 -2.66
C PHE A 2 -1.60 8.09 -1.61
N ILE A 3 -2.52 7.15 -1.73
CA ILE A 3 -2.54 5.93 -0.92
C ILE A 3 -2.60 4.73 -1.85
N LEU A 4 -2.28 3.55 -1.35
CA LEU A 4 -2.29 2.33 -2.15
C LEU A 4 -3.47 1.45 -1.77
N LYS A 5 -4.26 1.09 -2.79
CA LYS A 5 -5.40 0.18 -2.63
C LYS A 5 -5.05 -1.17 -3.22
N HIS A 6 -5.30 -2.25 -2.46
CA HIS A 6 -5.11 -3.60 -2.94
C HIS A 6 -6.20 -3.97 -3.96
N GLY A 7 -5.82 -4.63 -5.03
CA GLY A 7 -6.72 -4.88 -6.15
C GLY A 7 -7.84 -5.86 -5.88
N THR A 8 -7.67 -6.79 -4.94
CA THR A 8 -8.66 -7.85 -4.69
C THR A 8 -9.22 -7.88 -3.28
N LYS A 9 -8.63 -7.11 -2.36
CA LYS A 9 -9.08 -7.11 -0.96
C LYS A 9 -10.31 -6.22 -0.81
N GLU A 10 -11.41 -6.76 -0.29
CA GLU A 10 -12.67 -6.02 -0.16
C GLU A 10 -12.78 -5.25 1.14
N ASP A 11 -12.28 -5.84 2.25
CA ASP A 11 -12.34 -5.22 3.57
C ASP A 11 -11.00 -4.57 3.88
N LYS A 12 -11.04 -3.29 4.27
CA LYS A 12 -9.83 -2.53 4.61
C LYS A 12 -8.74 -2.70 3.55
N PRO A 13 -9.01 -2.27 2.31
CA PRO A 13 -8.13 -2.59 1.18
C PRO A 13 -6.89 -1.71 1.06
N PHE A 14 -6.70 -0.75 1.97
CA PHE A 14 -5.62 0.23 1.85
C PHE A 14 -4.40 -0.15 2.66
N LEU A 15 -3.23 0.01 2.05
CA LEU A 15 -1.96 -0.24 2.72
C LEU A 15 -1.75 0.75 3.85
N LYS A 16 -1.56 0.26 5.07
CA LYS A 16 -1.33 1.09 6.25
C LYS A 16 0.14 1.19 6.59
N SER A 17 0.85 0.08 6.58
CA SER A 17 2.26 0.08 6.95
C SER A 17 3.03 -1.04 6.26
N VAL A 18 4.33 -0.81 6.10
CA VAL A 18 5.28 -1.79 5.58
C VAL A 18 6.42 -1.86 6.58
N VAL A 19 6.71 -3.05 7.08
CA VAL A 19 7.78 -3.27 8.05
C VAL A 19 8.74 -4.30 7.48
N VAL A 20 10.02 -3.97 7.44
CA VAL A 20 11.06 -4.90 6.99
C VAL A 20 11.69 -5.54 8.22
N THR A 21 11.68 -6.87 8.26
CA THR A 21 12.24 -7.65 9.35
C THR A 21 13.31 -8.60 8.82
N VAL A 22 14.00 -9.30 9.72
CA VAL A 22 15.01 -10.29 9.33
C VAL A 22 14.42 -11.47 8.57
N THR A 23 13.12 -11.72 8.72
CA THR A 23 12.43 -12.82 8.05
C THR A 23 11.70 -12.39 6.79
N GLY A 24 11.70 -11.08 6.46
CA GLY A 24 11.05 -10.57 5.26
C GLY A 24 10.30 -9.27 5.49
N ILE A 25 9.24 -9.08 4.70
CA ILE A 25 8.44 -7.86 4.72
C ILE A 25 7.05 -8.20 5.25
N ASP A 26 6.62 -7.46 6.27
CA ASP A 26 5.25 -7.53 6.79
C ASP A 26 4.50 -6.28 6.40
N ILE A 27 3.23 -6.45 6.01
CA ILE A 27 2.39 -5.31 5.70
C ILE A 27 1.10 -5.38 6.51
N SER A 28 0.47 -4.22 6.69
CA SER A 28 -0.85 -4.16 7.31
C SER A 28 -1.79 -3.30 6.46
N PHE A 29 -3.08 -3.53 6.63
CA PHE A 29 -4.13 -2.87 5.88
C PHE A 29 -5.04 -2.08 6.81
N SER A 30 -5.74 -1.10 6.25
CA SER A 30 -6.65 -0.25 7.01
C SER A 30 -7.71 0.37 6.12
N ASP A 31 -8.58 1.16 6.74
CA ASP A 31 -9.48 2.06 6.04
C ASP A 31 -8.71 3.21 5.38
N GLU A 32 -9.38 3.92 4.49
CA GLU A 32 -8.78 5.02 3.74
C GLU A 32 -8.14 6.08 4.65
N ASN A 33 -8.80 6.45 5.74
CA ASN A 33 -8.31 7.51 6.63
C ASN A 33 -7.08 7.13 7.46
N LYS A 34 -6.73 5.86 7.53
CA LYS A 34 -5.54 5.39 8.24
C LYS A 34 -4.47 4.85 7.29
N ALA A 35 -4.68 4.96 6.00
CA ALA A 35 -3.75 4.46 5.00
C ALA A 35 -2.45 5.26 5.00
N LEU A 36 -1.36 4.59 4.66
CA LEU A 36 -0.06 5.22 4.47
C LEU A 36 -0.14 6.21 3.31
N ARG A 37 0.30 7.44 3.52
CA ARG A 37 0.22 8.50 2.52
C ARG A 37 1.58 8.72 1.87
N PHE A 38 1.54 8.83 0.55
CA PHE A 38 2.72 9.13 -0.25
C PHE A 38 2.58 10.54 -0.83
N ALA A 39 3.66 11.29 -0.82
CA ALA A 39 3.66 12.66 -1.33
C ALA A 39 3.48 12.68 -2.86
N SER A 40 3.97 11.67 -3.57
CA SER A 40 3.88 11.60 -5.02
C SER A 40 3.31 10.26 -5.48
N ARG A 41 2.70 10.31 -6.67
CA ARG A 41 2.20 9.10 -7.31
C ARG A 41 3.34 8.12 -7.64
N GLY A 42 4.48 8.65 -8.07
CA GLY A 42 5.63 7.83 -8.41
C GLY A 42 6.14 7.02 -7.22
N SER A 43 6.22 7.62 -6.04
CA SER A 43 6.61 6.91 -4.83
C SER A 43 5.64 5.80 -4.48
N ALA A 44 4.34 6.07 -4.57
CA ALA A 44 3.31 5.07 -4.32
C ALA A 44 3.44 3.89 -5.30
N ILE A 45 3.64 4.19 -6.58
CA ILE A 45 3.79 3.15 -7.60
C ILE A 45 5.02 2.27 -7.32
N GLN A 46 6.14 2.88 -6.94
CA GLN A 46 7.36 2.13 -6.65
C GLN A 46 7.17 1.15 -5.48
N VAL A 47 6.52 1.60 -4.42
CA VAL A 47 6.22 0.74 -3.28
C VAL A 47 5.27 -0.38 -3.69
N GLY A 48 4.23 -0.07 -4.44
CA GLY A 48 3.30 -1.07 -4.95
C GLY A 48 3.99 -2.13 -5.80
N ARG A 49 4.92 -1.73 -6.65
CA ARG A 49 5.70 -2.67 -7.46
C ARG A 49 6.59 -3.58 -6.61
N ALA A 50 7.21 -3.03 -5.59
CA ALA A 50 8.06 -3.80 -4.69
C ALA A 50 7.27 -4.88 -3.94
N LEU A 51 6.00 -4.63 -3.65
CA LEU A 51 5.14 -5.56 -2.92
C LEU A 51 4.40 -6.54 -3.83
N ARG A 52 4.43 -6.32 -5.13
CA ARG A 52 3.60 -7.05 -6.09
C ARG A 52 3.82 -8.56 -6.07
N SER A 53 5.06 -9.02 -5.98
CA SER A 53 5.37 -10.45 -6.05
C SER A 53 4.92 -11.22 -4.81
N SER A 54 4.84 -10.55 -3.66
CA SER A 54 4.50 -11.20 -2.40
C SER A 54 3.06 -10.99 -1.96
N PHE A 55 2.46 -9.84 -2.31
CA PHE A 55 1.17 -9.44 -1.75
C PHE A 55 0.11 -9.14 -2.82
N GLY A 56 0.47 -9.16 -4.10
CA GLY A 56 -0.46 -8.85 -5.18
C GLY A 56 -0.41 -7.39 -5.61
N ASN A 57 -1.33 -7.01 -6.47
CA ASN A 57 -1.34 -5.69 -7.09
C ASN A 57 -1.88 -4.61 -6.17
N PHE A 58 -1.20 -3.47 -6.15
CA PHE A 58 -1.67 -2.25 -5.49
C PHE A 58 -1.84 -1.15 -6.51
N TYR A 59 -2.84 -0.31 -6.31
CA TYR A 59 -3.15 0.81 -7.20
C TYR A 59 -3.10 2.12 -6.44
N PRO A 60 -2.47 3.17 -7.01
CA PRO A 60 -2.45 4.47 -6.36
C PRO A 60 -3.82 5.14 -6.47
N VAL A 61 -4.28 5.71 -5.37
CA VAL A 61 -5.52 6.47 -5.29
C VAL A 61 -5.19 7.85 -4.74
N GLU A 62 -5.58 8.88 -5.45
CA GLU A 62 -5.35 10.25 -5.00
C GLU A 62 -6.33 10.61 -3.89
N VAL A 63 -5.81 11.24 -2.81
CA VAL A 63 -6.62 11.72 -1.69
C VAL A 63 -6.23 13.14 -1.36
N PRO A 64 -7.15 13.94 -0.77
CA PRO A 64 -6.87 15.32 -0.38
C PRO A 64 -5.72 15.46 0.59
#